data_8b9bf5ba58c63d9c9820609c3cd43457
#
_entry.id   8b9bf5ba58c63d9c9820609c3cd43457
#
_cell.length_a   1.000
_cell.length_b   1.000
_cell.length_c   1.000
_cell.angle_alpha   90.00
_cell.angle_beta   90.00
_cell.angle_gamma   90.00
#
_symmetry.space_group_name_H-M   'P 1'
#
loop_
_entity.id
_entity.type
_entity.pdbx_description
1 polymer ?
#
loop_
_entity_poly.entity_id
_entity_poly.type
_entity_poly.pdbx_seq_one_letter_code
_entity_poly.pdbx_strand_id
1 'polypeptide(L)'
;KISGIILTGSLTPEESIIRLIEGVQSTVPIICVDGGTFKITNKIGSVKSKIYATHEKKILLSLDTFDKYVNAEGLTNTLTSYKSDKLTPSMFQYNLLQKARMDKKHIVLPEGDDERIIKAAARLQLLNIVDLTLLGDRNTIQLKCDQLGLQIDLEKINILNPADSIHNNDFVNTLYEARKHKGMTEATAKDLVHDVSYYGTLMIMNGLADGMVSGAVHTTMHTIKPSLQLIKTKP
;
A
#
# COMPACT_ATOMS: atom_id res chain seq x y z
N LYS A 1 28.83 -8.10 -29.66
CA LYS A 1 29.74 -7.28 -28.79
C LYS A 1 29.99 -8.07 -27.51
N ILE A 2 31.28 -8.14 -27.07
CA ILE A 2 31.67 -8.72 -25.80
C ILE A 2 31.69 -7.59 -24.78
N SER A 3 30.98 -7.76 -23.64
CA SER A 3 30.85 -6.72 -22.61
C SER A 3 31.94 -6.81 -21.53
N GLY A 4 32.63 -7.94 -21.43
CA GLY A 4 33.71 -8.17 -20.47
C GLY A 4 34.27 -9.57 -20.63
N ILE A 5 35.47 -9.81 -20.10
CA ILE A 5 36.13 -11.11 -20.01
C ILE A 5 36.40 -11.41 -18.54
N ILE A 6 36.05 -12.62 -18.11
CA ILE A 6 36.35 -13.09 -16.76
C ILE A 6 37.34 -14.24 -16.83
N LEU A 7 38.51 -14.03 -16.26
CA LEU A 7 39.54 -15.05 -16.11
C LEU A 7 39.31 -15.77 -14.78
N THR A 8 39.19 -17.09 -14.83
CA THR A 8 38.90 -17.95 -13.69
C THR A 8 40.13 -18.71 -13.26
N GLY A 9 40.13 -19.25 -12.02
CA GLY A 9 41.21 -20.07 -11.48
C GLY A 9 42.48 -19.31 -11.13
N SER A 10 42.31 -18.02 -10.68
CA SER A 10 43.45 -17.13 -10.30
C SER A 10 44.46 -16.91 -11.42
N LEU A 11 44.05 -17.10 -12.67
CA LEU A 11 44.94 -16.87 -13.83
C LEU A 11 45.03 -15.36 -14.10
N THR A 12 46.19 -14.79 -13.88
CA THR A 12 46.53 -13.41 -14.26
C THR A 12 47.34 -13.44 -15.53
N PRO A 13 47.01 -12.62 -16.56
CA PRO A 13 47.81 -12.54 -17.78
C PRO A 13 49.22 -12.01 -17.45
N GLU A 14 50.19 -12.41 -18.24
CA GLU A 14 51.53 -11.83 -18.17
C GLU A 14 51.50 -10.33 -18.52
N GLU A 15 52.44 -9.55 -17.93
CA GLU A 15 52.49 -8.12 -18.11
C GLU A 15 52.59 -7.65 -19.56
N SER A 16 53.27 -8.45 -20.40
CA SER A 16 53.34 -8.23 -21.83
C SER A 16 51.98 -8.27 -22.53
N ILE A 17 51.10 -9.17 -22.06
CA ILE A 17 49.72 -9.32 -22.58
C ILE A 17 48.85 -8.17 -22.07
N ILE A 18 49.02 -7.76 -20.81
CA ILE A 18 48.30 -6.62 -20.25
C ILE A 18 48.60 -5.34 -21.04
N ARG A 19 49.89 -5.06 -21.30
CA ARG A 19 50.31 -3.91 -22.11
C ARG A 19 49.76 -3.94 -23.53
N LEU A 20 49.68 -5.13 -24.14
CA LEU A 20 49.10 -5.30 -25.46
C LEU A 20 47.61 -4.94 -25.46
N ILE A 21 46.87 -5.40 -24.46
CA ILE A 21 45.44 -5.12 -24.29
C ILE A 21 45.19 -3.63 -24.05
N GLU A 22 46.00 -2.98 -23.19
CA GLU A 22 45.90 -1.54 -22.91
C GLU A 22 46.22 -0.67 -24.13
N GLY A 23 47.03 -1.18 -25.08
CA GLY A 23 47.33 -0.50 -26.34
C GLY A 23 46.20 -0.51 -27.37
N VAL A 24 45.13 -1.27 -27.14
CA VAL A 24 43.97 -1.36 -28.06
C VAL A 24 42.93 -0.32 -27.69
N GLN A 25 42.51 0.52 -28.63
CA GLN A 25 41.57 1.65 -28.42
C GLN A 25 40.19 1.27 -27.90
N SER A 26 39.84 0.01 -27.85
CA SER A 26 38.54 -0.46 -27.35
C SER A 26 38.79 -1.54 -26.29
N THR A 27 39.04 -1.11 -25.07
CA THR A 27 39.27 -2.04 -23.96
C THR A 27 37.94 -2.60 -23.42
N VAL A 28 37.84 -3.92 -23.56
CA VAL A 28 36.82 -4.69 -22.84
C VAL A 28 37.35 -4.96 -21.43
N PRO A 29 36.59 -4.66 -20.34
CA PRO A 29 37.06 -4.92 -18.98
C PRO A 29 37.38 -6.41 -18.77
N ILE A 30 38.56 -6.67 -18.19
CA ILE A 30 39.03 -8.02 -17.86
C ILE A 30 39.10 -8.12 -16.34
N ILE A 31 38.42 -9.11 -15.78
CA ILE A 31 38.35 -9.34 -14.33
C ILE A 31 38.94 -10.71 -14.04
N CYS A 32 39.90 -10.76 -13.14
CA CYS A 32 40.48 -12.03 -12.64
C CYS A 32 39.78 -12.42 -11.33
N VAL A 33 39.36 -13.67 -11.20
CA VAL A 33 38.63 -14.18 -10.03
C VAL A 33 39.18 -15.51 -9.54
N ASP A 34 39.16 -15.70 -8.25
CA ASP A 34 39.61 -16.93 -7.59
C ASP A 34 38.49 -17.97 -7.59
N GLY A 35 38.36 -18.74 -8.58
CA GLY A 35 37.39 -19.81 -8.61
C GLY A 35 37.37 -20.56 -9.92
N GLY A 36 37.04 -21.82 -9.88
CA GLY A 36 36.92 -22.64 -11.07
C GLY A 36 35.77 -22.14 -11.99
N THR A 37 35.95 -22.31 -13.29
CA THR A 37 35.03 -21.80 -14.34
C THR A 37 33.58 -22.17 -14.06
N PHE A 38 33.30 -23.41 -13.70
CA PHE A 38 31.93 -23.88 -13.39
C PHE A 38 31.27 -23.12 -12.24
N LYS A 39 32.01 -22.92 -11.14
CA LYS A 39 31.51 -22.18 -9.97
C LYS A 39 31.20 -20.72 -10.29
N ILE A 40 32.09 -20.09 -11.05
CA ILE A 40 31.93 -18.67 -11.45
C ILE A 40 30.79 -18.52 -12.47
N THR A 41 30.65 -19.40 -13.43
CA THR A 41 29.55 -19.40 -14.42
C THR A 41 28.19 -19.53 -13.72
N ASN A 42 28.07 -20.46 -12.76
CA ASN A 42 26.83 -20.62 -11.97
C ASN A 42 26.53 -19.37 -11.12
N LYS A 43 27.56 -18.76 -10.51
CA LYS A 43 27.40 -17.53 -9.73
C LYS A 43 26.93 -16.36 -10.61
N ILE A 44 27.47 -16.22 -11.81
CA ILE A 44 27.04 -15.20 -12.76
C ILE A 44 25.60 -15.46 -13.21
N GLY A 45 25.26 -16.70 -13.57
CA GLY A 45 23.90 -17.08 -13.97
C GLY A 45 22.85 -16.88 -12.90
N SER A 46 23.23 -16.94 -11.63
CA SER A 46 22.33 -16.70 -10.49
C SER A 46 22.10 -15.21 -10.17
N VAL A 47 22.89 -14.30 -10.75
CA VAL A 47 22.75 -12.86 -10.52
C VAL A 47 21.45 -12.34 -11.11
N LYS A 48 20.50 -11.97 -10.25
CA LYS A 48 19.30 -11.26 -10.67
C LYS A 48 19.58 -9.77 -10.67
N SER A 49 19.67 -9.18 -11.86
CA SER A 49 19.83 -7.74 -11.99
C SER A 49 18.54 -7.03 -11.56
N LYS A 50 18.61 -6.28 -10.46
CA LYS A 50 17.52 -5.40 -9.99
C LYS A 50 18.02 -3.96 -9.99
N ILE A 51 17.12 -3.03 -10.26
CA ILE A 51 17.36 -1.59 -10.10
C ILE A 51 16.74 -1.21 -8.75
N TYR A 52 17.57 -0.62 -7.87
CA TYR A 52 17.13 -0.07 -6.59
C TYR A 52 17.18 1.46 -6.66
N ALA A 53 16.42 2.14 -5.83
CA ALA A 53 16.36 3.60 -5.79
C ALA A 53 17.74 4.27 -5.59
N THR A 54 18.66 3.59 -4.92
CA THR A 54 20.05 4.06 -4.69
C THR A 54 20.96 3.90 -5.91
N HIS A 55 20.51 3.25 -6.99
CA HIS A 55 21.31 3.01 -8.19
C HIS A 55 21.16 4.14 -9.23
N GLU A 56 21.41 5.38 -8.83
CA GLU A 56 21.21 6.57 -9.67
C GLU A 56 21.80 6.44 -11.09
N LYS A 57 23.05 5.99 -11.20
CA LYS A 57 23.71 5.81 -12.52
C LYS A 57 22.99 4.78 -13.40
N LYS A 58 22.47 3.70 -12.81
CA LYS A 58 21.73 2.70 -13.58
C LYS A 58 20.35 3.25 -14.01
N ILE A 59 19.71 4.03 -13.16
CA ILE A 59 18.42 4.67 -13.45
C ILE A 59 18.60 5.62 -14.61
N LEU A 60 19.58 6.55 -14.52
CA LEU A 60 19.87 7.52 -15.56
C LEU A 60 20.22 6.85 -16.89
N LEU A 61 21.08 5.83 -16.87
CA LEU A 61 21.44 5.08 -18.08
C LEU A 61 20.23 4.35 -18.70
N SER A 62 19.32 3.84 -17.86
CA SER A 62 18.11 3.14 -18.35
C SER A 62 17.16 4.15 -19.01
N LEU A 63 16.98 5.33 -18.44
CA LEU A 63 16.16 6.40 -19.01
C LEU A 63 16.74 6.90 -20.32
N ASP A 64 18.04 7.23 -20.37
CA ASP A 64 18.72 7.68 -21.59
C ASP A 64 18.65 6.61 -22.71
N THR A 65 18.82 5.35 -22.34
CA THR A 65 18.71 4.24 -23.31
C THR A 65 17.27 4.11 -23.84
N PHE A 66 16.27 4.28 -22.98
CA PHE A 66 14.88 4.26 -23.38
C PHE A 66 14.58 5.42 -24.35
N ASP A 67 14.93 6.64 -23.98
CA ASP A 67 14.68 7.83 -24.81
C ASP A 67 15.39 7.75 -26.18
N LYS A 68 16.57 7.15 -26.20
CA LYS A 68 17.35 7.01 -27.44
C LYS A 68 16.82 5.94 -28.39
N TYR A 69 16.28 4.83 -27.88
CA TYR A 69 15.98 3.66 -28.68
C TYR A 69 14.49 3.32 -28.76
N VAL A 70 13.64 3.96 -27.96
CA VAL A 70 12.21 3.70 -27.95
C VAL A 70 11.45 4.91 -28.50
N ASN A 71 10.69 4.68 -29.56
CA ASN A 71 9.72 5.69 -30.01
C ASN A 71 8.51 5.69 -29.06
N ALA A 72 8.61 6.50 -27.98
CA ALA A 72 7.59 6.59 -26.95
C ALA A 72 6.25 7.09 -27.50
N GLU A 73 6.26 8.02 -28.47
CA GLU A 73 5.06 8.52 -29.12
C GLU A 73 4.36 7.44 -29.94
N GLY A 74 5.10 6.70 -30.76
CA GLY A 74 4.58 5.58 -31.53
C GLY A 74 4.03 4.47 -30.63
N LEU A 75 4.72 4.17 -29.53
CA LEU A 75 4.26 3.20 -28.53
C LEU A 75 2.96 3.67 -27.88
N THR A 76 2.89 4.94 -27.46
CA THR A 76 1.69 5.53 -26.86
C THR A 76 0.51 5.47 -27.83
N ASN A 77 0.72 5.87 -29.09
CA ASN A 77 -0.31 5.83 -30.12
C ASN A 77 -0.82 4.40 -30.37
N THR A 78 0.07 3.42 -30.38
CA THR A 78 -0.31 2.00 -30.53
C THR A 78 -1.12 1.51 -29.33
N LEU A 79 -0.71 1.84 -28.11
CA LEU A 79 -1.40 1.43 -26.90
C LEU A 79 -2.78 2.12 -26.75
N THR A 80 -2.88 3.39 -27.11
CA THR A 80 -4.12 4.16 -26.98
C THR A 80 -5.13 3.87 -28.09
N SER A 81 -4.66 3.45 -29.28
CA SER A 81 -5.53 3.03 -30.39
C SER A 81 -6.19 1.68 -30.15
N TYR A 82 -5.61 0.85 -29.28
CA TYR A 82 -6.18 -0.45 -28.96
C TYR A 82 -7.32 -0.32 -27.96
N LYS A 83 -8.57 -0.31 -28.47
CA LYS A 83 -9.77 -0.38 -27.64
C LYS A 83 -10.12 -1.85 -27.41
N SER A 84 -9.90 -2.35 -26.22
CA SER A 84 -10.40 -3.65 -25.80
C SER A 84 -11.81 -3.50 -25.20
N ASP A 85 -12.80 -4.18 -25.77
CA ASP A 85 -14.13 -4.26 -25.19
C ASP A 85 -14.20 -5.17 -23.94
N LYS A 86 -13.10 -5.85 -23.64
CA LYS A 86 -13.02 -6.75 -22.50
C LYS A 86 -12.44 -6.04 -21.28
N LEU A 87 -13.24 -5.97 -20.22
CA LEU A 87 -12.79 -5.49 -18.94
C LEU A 87 -11.93 -6.58 -18.25
N THR A 88 -10.60 -6.41 -18.27
CA THR A 88 -9.70 -7.32 -17.54
C THR A 88 -9.73 -7.02 -16.04
N PRO A 89 -9.37 -7.98 -15.16
CA PRO A 89 -9.28 -7.74 -13.71
C PRO A 89 -8.37 -6.56 -13.36
N SER A 90 -7.23 -6.42 -14.03
CA SER A 90 -6.31 -5.29 -13.82
C SER A 90 -6.93 -3.94 -14.25
N MET A 91 -7.67 -3.92 -15.35
CA MET A 91 -8.36 -2.72 -15.82
C MET A 91 -9.53 -2.34 -14.90
N PHE A 92 -10.25 -3.34 -14.37
CA PHE A 92 -11.28 -3.12 -13.37
C PHE A 92 -10.67 -2.48 -12.11
N GLN A 93 -9.58 -3.05 -11.59
CA GLN A 93 -8.89 -2.52 -10.42
C GLN A 93 -8.38 -1.09 -10.65
N TYR A 94 -7.76 -0.83 -11.81
CA TYR A 94 -7.32 0.50 -12.19
C TYR A 94 -8.48 1.51 -12.20
N ASN A 95 -9.58 1.16 -12.87
CA ASN A 95 -10.77 2.02 -12.95
C ASN A 95 -11.37 2.30 -11.56
N LEU A 96 -11.38 1.29 -10.67
CA LEU A 96 -11.84 1.44 -9.29
C LEU A 96 -10.97 2.45 -8.53
N LEU A 97 -9.65 2.32 -8.63
CA LEU A 97 -8.70 3.26 -7.99
C LEU A 97 -8.84 4.68 -8.54
N GLN A 98 -9.03 4.83 -9.85
CA GLN A 98 -9.25 6.15 -10.45
C GLN A 98 -10.56 6.79 -9.96
N LYS A 99 -11.65 6.03 -9.91
CA LYS A 99 -12.93 6.53 -9.36
C LYS A 99 -12.79 6.96 -7.90
N ALA A 100 -12.12 6.17 -7.08
CA ALA A 100 -11.88 6.49 -5.67
C ALA A 100 -11.04 7.78 -5.50
N ARG A 101 -10.07 8.03 -6.40
CA ARG A 101 -9.27 9.27 -6.38
C ARG A 101 -10.06 10.50 -6.77
N MET A 102 -11.03 10.36 -7.70
CA MET A 102 -11.84 11.49 -8.19
C MET A 102 -12.87 11.96 -7.16
N ASP A 103 -13.35 11.04 -6.32
CA ASP A 103 -14.34 11.30 -5.28
C ASP A 103 -13.96 10.51 -4.03
N LYS A 104 -12.96 11.05 -3.29
CA LYS A 104 -12.49 10.43 -2.06
C LYS A 104 -13.59 10.37 -1.02
N LYS A 105 -13.79 9.19 -0.48
CA LYS A 105 -14.71 8.94 0.60
C LYS A 105 -13.98 8.80 1.94
N HIS A 106 -14.62 9.21 2.99
CA HIS A 106 -14.13 9.04 4.35
C HIS A 106 -14.61 7.70 4.91
N ILE A 107 -13.66 6.82 5.17
CA ILE A 107 -13.92 5.44 5.62
C ILE A 107 -13.45 5.23 7.06
N VAL A 108 -14.35 4.68 7.87
CA VAL A 108 -14.03 4.27 9.26
C VAL A 108 -13.59 2.81 9.27
N LEU A 109 -12.49 2.54 9.95
CA LEU A 109 -11.96 1.21 10.24
C LEU A 109 -12.05 1.00 11.77
N PRO A 110 -13.09 0.33 12.28
CA PRO A 110 -13.37 0.28 13.71
C PRO A 110 -12.42 -0.62 14.51
N GLU A 111 -11.71 -1.51 13.84
CA GLU A 111 -10.76 -2.45 14.45
C GLU A 111 -9.32 -1.93 14.29
N GLY A 112 -9.09 -0.66 14.66
CA GLY A 112 -7.87 0.08 14.36
C GLY A 112 -6.59 -0.48 15.01
N ASP A 113 -6.72 -1.36 15.97
CA ASP A 113 -5.61 -2.05 16.63
C ASP A 113 -5.29 -3.44 16.04
N ASP A 114 -6.06 -3.92 15.05
CA ASP A 114 -5.74 -5.17 14.35
C ASP A 114 -4.63 -4.95 13.30
N GLU A 115 -3.64 -5.84 13.28
CA GLU A 115 -2.49 -5.74 12.36
C GLU A 115 -2.88 -5.70 10.88
N ARG A 116 -3.93 -6.41 10.49
CA ARG A 116 -4.41 -6.45 9.09
C ARG A 116 -5.00 -5.09 8.70
N ILE A 117 -5.72 -4.47 9.63
CA ILE A 117 -6.31 -3.15 9.46
C ILE A 117 -5.22 -2.08 9.37
N ILE A 118 -4.22 -2.13 10.26
CA ILE A 118 -3.08 -1.19 10.23
C ILE A 118 -2.31 -1.32 8.91
N LYS A 119 -2.02 -2.55 8.44
CA LYS A 119 -1.39 -2.79 7.14
C LYS A 119 -2.23 -2.26 5.97
N ALA A 120 -3.54 -2.44 6.05
CA ALA A 120 -4.46 -1.90 5.04
C ALA A 120 -4.49 -0.37 5.07
N ALA A 121 -4.53 0.26 6.26
CA ALA A 121 -4.50 1.71 6.42
C ALA A 121 -3.21 2.32 5.85
N ALA A 122 -2.04 1.74 6.14
CA ALA A 122 -0.77 2.16 5.57
C ALA A 122 -0.78 2.13 4.03
N ARG A 123 -1.32 1.06 3.44
CA ARG A 123 -1.45 0.93 1.99
C ARG A 123 -2.43 1.93 1.39
N LEU A 124 -3.57 2.14 2.03
CA LEU A 124 -4.58 3.10 1.57
C LEU A 124 -4.07 4.54 1.65
N GLN A 125 -3.34 4.88 2.72
CA GLN A 125 -2.67 6.17 2.84
C GLN A 125 -1.67 6.41 1.70
N LEU A 126 -0.83 5.42 1.40
CA LEU A 126 0.13 5.50 0.28
C LEU A 126 -0.57 5.69 -1.06
N LEU A 127 -1.69 5.00 -1.30
CA LEU A 127 -2.49 5.13 -2.52
C LEU A 127 -3.27 6.43 -2.61
N ASN A 128 -3.51 7.09 -1.47
CA ASN A 128 -4.23 8.36 -1.35
C ASN A 128 -5.60 8.35 -2.05
N ILE A 129 -6.39 7.30 -1.82
CA ILE A 129 -7.67 7.05 -2.48
C ILE A 129 -8.89 7.21 -1.59
N VAL A 130 -8.69 7.27 -0.27
CA VAL A 130 -9.71 7.47 0.77
C VAL A 130 -9.14 8.31 1.90
N ASP A 131 -10.01 9.01 2.63
CA ASP A 131 -9.70 9.54 3.93
C ASP A 131 -10.06 8.52 5.01
N LEU A 132 -9.23 8.38 6.04
CA LEU A 132 -9.35 7.29 7.01
C LEU A 132 -9.58 7.81 8.43
N THR A 133 -10.49 7.14 9.14
CA THR A 133 -10.53 7.15 10.61
C THR A 133 -10.29 5.73 11.12
N LEU A 134 -9.32 5.56 12.01
CA LEU A 134 -9.12 4.38 12.82
C LEU A 134 -9.79 4.57 14.18
N LEU A 135 -10.56 3.59 14.64
CA LEU A 135 -11.07 3.61 16.01
C LEU A 135 -10.16 2.78 16.92
N GLY A 136 -9.74 3.37 18.03
CA GLY A 136 -8.85 2.71 18.97
C GLY A 136 -7.95 3.70 19.73
N ASP A 137 -7.12 3.15 20.60
CA ASP A 137 -6.13 3.93 21.34
C ASP A 137 -4.91 4.27 20.47
N ARG A 138 -4.59 5.56 20.36
CA ARG A 138 -3.51 6.07 19.51
C ARG A 138 -2.15 5.47 19.86
N ASN A 139 -1.86 5.29 21.16
CA ASN A 139 -0.56 4.76 21.59
C ASN A 139 -0.44 3.29 21.23
N THR A 140 -1.51 2.52 21.40
CA THR A 140 -1.58 1.11 21.00
C THR A 140 -1.38 0.94 19.49
N ILE A 141 -2.04 1.77 18.67
CA ILE A 141 -1.89 1.77 17.22
C ILE A 141 -0.46 2.12 16.83
N GLN A 142 0.14 3.16 17.43
CA GLN A 142 1.52 3.55 17.17
C GLN A 142 2.50 2.43 17.50
N LEU A 143 2.38 1.81 18.67
CA LEU A 143 3.24 0.69 19.07
C LEU A 143 3.17 -0.47 18.06
N LYS A 144 1.98 -0.79 17.57
CA LYS A 144 1.82 -1.84 16.55
C LYS A 144 2.40 -1.44 15.21
N CYS A 145 2.29 -0.19 14.79
CA CYS A 145 2.96 0.31 13.59
C CYS A 145 4.48 0.15 13.67
N ASP A 146 5.07 0.49 14.81
CA ASP A 146 6.51 0.37 15.05
C ASP A 146 6.97 -1.10 15.05
N GLN A 147 6.21 -1.97 15.71
CA GLN A 147 6.48 -3.43 15.72
C GLN A 147 6.41 -4.06 14.32
N LEU A 148 5.51 -3.58 13.48
CA LEU A 148 5.33 -4.06 12.12
C LEU A 148 6.30 -3.41 11.12
N GLY A 149 7.07 -2.41 11.54
CA GLY A 149 7.99 -1.66 10.69
C GLY A 149 7.29 -0.91 9.55
N LEU A 150 6.05 -0.46 9.78
CA LEU A 150 5.25 0.20 8.77
C LEU A 150 5.57 1.69 8.70
N GLN A 151 5.77 2.18 7.49
CA GLN A 151 5.86 3.62 7.22
C GLN A 151 4.43 4.16 7.02
N ILE A 152 3.80 4.58 8.11
CA ILE A 152 2.48 5.19 8.13
C ILE A 152 2.58 6.51 8.89
N ASP A 153 2.00 7.56 8.31
CA ASP A 153 1.93 8.89 8.92
C ASP A 153 0.60 9.01 9.68
N LEU A 154 0.65 8.74 10.99
CA LEU A 154 -0.54 8.78 11.85
C LEU A 154 -1.08 10.20 12.07
N GLU A 155 -0.35 11.25 11.70
CA GLU A 155 -0.86 12.63 11.73
C GLU A 155 -1.83 12.92 10.57
N LYS A 156 -1.75 12.14 9.51
CA LYS A 156 -2.65 12.23 8.36
C LYS A 156 -3.85 11.28 8.42
N ILE A 157 -3.94 10.48 9.48
CA ILE A 157 -5.07 9.57 9.72
C ILE A 157 -5.78 10.05 10.98
N ASN A 158 -7.08 10.21 10.90
CA ASN A 158 -7.87 10.51 12.08
C ASN A 158 -7.93 9.27 12.99
N ILE A 159 -7.54 9.40 14.26
CA ILE A 159 -7.62 8.33 15.25
C ILE A 159 -8.55 8.80 16.37
N LEU A 160 -9.63 8.07 16.58
CA LEU A 160 -10.61 8.36 17.62
C LEU A 160 -10.73 7.16 18.56
N ASN A 161 -10.65 7.45 19.86
CA ASN A 161 -10.93 6.45 20.87
C ASN A 161 -12.39 6.61 21.34
N PRO A 162 -13.26 5.61 21.13
CA PRO A 162 -14.65 5.68 21.58
C PRO A 162 -14.81 5.89 23.10
N ALA A 163 -13.79 5.53 23.89
CA ALA A 163 -13.85 5.65 25.35
C ALA A 163 -13.87 7.12 25.83
N ASP A 164 -13.20 8.02 25.11
CA ASP A 164 -12.98 9.41 25.53
C ASP A 164 -13.28 10.45 24.45
N SER A 165 -14.03 10.07 23.43
CA SER A 165 -14.33 10.95 22.29
C SER A 165 -15.26 12.10 22.66
N ILE A 166 -14.97 13.27 22.08
CA ILE A 166 -15.80 14.48 22.18
C ILE A 166 -17.23 14.30 21.62
N HIS A 167 -17.42 13.32 20.72
CA HIS A 167 -18.70 13.03 20.08
C HIS A 167 -19.64 12.17 20.93
N ASN A 168 -19.16 11.61 22.07
CA ASN A 168 -19.92 10.61 22.84
C ASN A 168 -21.31 11.11 23.26
N ASN A 169 -21.43 12.35 23.73
CA ASN A 169 -22.73 12.89 24.16
C ASN A 169 -23.74 12.99 23.00
N ASP A 170 -23.30 13.45 21.82
CA ASP A 170 -24.15 13.58 20.65
C ASP A 170 -24.56 12.21 20.14
N PHE A 171 -23.63 11.25 20.17
CA PHE A 171 -23.88 9.87 19.74
C PHE A 171 -24.83 9.13 20.69
N VAL A 172 -24.73 9.34 22.01
CA VAL A 172 -25.68 8.82 22.99
C VAL A 172 -27.08 9.33 22.66
N ASN A 173 -27.24 10.64 22.45
CA ASN A 173 -28.53 11.22 22.11
C ASN A 173 -29.08 10.66 20.79
N THR A 174 -28.25 10.60 19.76
CA THR A 174 -28.65 10.06 18.46
C THR A 174 -29.09 8.60 18.57
N LEU A 175 -28.33 7.76 19.27
CA LEU A 175 -28.63 6.35 19.47
C LEU A 175 -29.92 6.15 20.29
N TYR A 176 -30.05 6.89 21.37
CA TYR A 176 -31.24 6.84 22.24
C TYR A 176 -32.50 7.26 21.48
N GLU A 177 -32.49 8.41 20.81
CA GLU A 177 -33.64 8.90 20.03
C GLU A 177 -34.02 7.93 18.90
N ALA A 178 -33.06 7.34 18.24
CA ALA A 178 -33.32 6.37 17.19
C ALA A 178 -33.96 5.07 17.70
N ARG A 179 -33.72 4.69 18.97
CA ARG A 179 -34.05 3.35 19.48
C ARG A 179 -34.93 3.35 20.74
N LYS A 180 -35.28 4.47 21.35
CA LYS A 180 -36.14 4.55 22.53
C LYS A 180 -37.49 3.84 22.35
N HIS A 181 -38.05 3.89 21.14
CA HIS A 181 -39.30 3.21 20.78
C HIS A 181 -39.17 1.67 20.75
N LYS A 182 -37.96 1.12 20.83
CA LYS A 182 -37.63 -0.30 20.94
C LYS A 182 -37.10 -0.69 22.31
N GLY A 183 -37.31 0.17 23.33
CA GLY A 183 -36.96 -0.09 24.72
C GLY A 183 -35.49 0.20 25.08
N MET A 184 -34.77 0.94 24.28
CA MET A 184 -33.41 1.40 24.64
C MET A 184 -33.49 2.44 25.75
N THR A 185 -32.64 2.30 26.76
CA THR A 185 -32.47 3.29 27.83
C THR A 185 -31.25 4.18 27.56
N GLU A 186 -31.20 5.36 28.16
CA GLU A 186 -30.01 6.22 28.05
C GLU A 186 -28.74 5.53 28.57
N ALA A 187 -28.86 4.76 29.67
CA ALA A 187 -27.73 4.00 30.21
C ALA A 187 -27.18 3.00 29.18
N THR A 188 -28.09 2.22 28.54
CA THR A 188 -27.70 1.30 27.50
C THR A 188 -27.09 2.03 26.30
N ALA A 189 -27.59 3.18 25.90
CA ALA A 189 -27.03 3.98 24.83
C ALA A 189 -25.61 4.46 25.16
N LYS A 190 -25.37 4.91 26.40
CA LYS A 190 -24.03 5.29 26.88
C LYS A 190 -23.04 4.14 26.81
N ASP A 191 -23.42 2.95 27.21
CA ASP A 191 -22.55 1.77 27.13
C ASP A 191 -22.23 1.40 25.67
N LEU A 192 -23.23 1.41 24.79
CA LEU A 192 -23.09 1.02 23.39
C LEU A 192 -22.28 2.00 22.55
N VAL A 193 -22.25 3.28 22.89
CA VAL A 193 -21.44 4.28 22.18
C VAL A 193 -19.94 3.98 22.30
N HIS A 194 -19.50 3.31 23.34
CA HIS A 194 -18.10 2.90 23.49
C HIS A 194 -17.74 1.67 22.65
N ASP A 195 -18.73 0.98 22.09
CA ASP A 195 -18.50 -0.15 21.16
C ASP A 195 -18.10 0.39 19.77
N VAL A 196 -16.98 -0.08 19.24
CA VAL A 196 -16.40 0.43 17.99
C VAL A 196 -17.32 0.27 16.78
N SER A 197 -18.17 -0.78 16.75
CA SER A 197 -19.11 -1.00 15.64
C SER A 197 -20.30 -0.04 15.72
N TYR A 198 -20.81 0.22 16.92
CA TYR A 198 -21.83 1.26 17.14
C TYR A 198 -21.26 2.64 16.86
N TYR A 199 -20.07 2.93 17.39
CA TYR A 199 -19.42 4.22 17.20
C TYR A 199 -19.20 4.54 15.71
N GLY A 200 -18.62 3.62 14.95
CA GLY A 200 -18.41 3.80 13.50
C GLY A 200 -19.72 3.97 12.73
N THR A 201 -20.78 3.23 13.11
CA THR A 201 -22.11 3.39 12.52
C THR A 201 -22.72 4.76 12.84
N LEU A 202 -22.53 5.26 14.05
CA LEU A 202 -22.98 6.59 14.46
C LEU A 202 -22.22 7.73 13.77
N MET A 203 -20.93 7.54 13.48
CA MET A 203 -20.17 8.47 12.63
C MET A 203 -20.82 8.62 11.26
N ILE A 204 -21.22 7.52 10.63
CA ILE A 204 -21.89 7.56 9.32
C ILE A 204 -23.26 8.23 9.44
N MET A 205 -24.04 7.87 10.45
CA MET A 205 -25.38 8.42 10.64
C MET A 205 -25.36 9.93 10.87
N ASN A 206 -24.32 10.44 11.53
CA ASN A 206 -24.13 11.88 11.80
C ASN A 206 -23.34 12.61 10.69
N GLY A 207 -23.03 11.95 9.57
CA GLY A 207 -22.36 12.56 8.42
C GLY A 207 -20.86 12.85 8.65
N LEU A 208 -20.25 12.24 9.66
CA LEU A 208 -18.82 12.37 9.94
C LEU A 208 -17.95 11.39 9.12
N ALA A 209 -18.59 10.41 8.47
CA ALA A 209 -17.94 9.49 7.56
C ALA A 209 -18.94 9.00 6.50
N ASP A 210 -18.42 8.55 5.35
CA ASP A 210 -19.22 8.05 4.23
C ASP A 210 -19.50 6.54 4.35
N GLY A 211 -18.62 5.81 5.05
CA GLY A 211 -18.75 4.35 5.16
C GLY A 211 -17.84 3.75 6.23
N MET A 212 -18.07 2.47 6.51
CA MET A 212 -17.28 1.69 7.47
C MET A 212 -16.92 0.34 6.86
N VAL A 213 -15.69 -0.13 7.08
CA VAL A 213 -15.25 -1.49 6.75
C VAL A 213 -14.79 -2.18 8.03
N SER A 214 -15.47 -3.26 8.39
CA SER A 214 -15.26 -4.01 9.63
C SER A 214 -15.33 -5.53 9.37
N GLY A 215 -14.99 -6.32 10.38
CA GLY A 215 -15.06 -7.78 10.36
C GLY A 215 -13.70 -8.47 10.34
N ALA A 216 -12.64 -7.75 10.67
CA ALA A 216 -11.33 -8.36 10.86
C ALA A 216 -11.26 -9.18 12.17
N VAL A 217 -11.87 -8.67 13.24
CA VAL A 217 -11.88 -9.30 14.58
C VAL A 217 -13.29 -9.65 15.02
N HIS A 218 -14.25 -8.76 14.76
CA HIS A 218 -15.62 -8.92 15.23
C HIS A 218 -16.44 -9.90 14.37
N THR A 219 -17.41 -10.53 14.99
CA THR A 219 -18.35 -11.41 14.29
C THR A 219 -19.26 -10.64 13.35
N THR A 220 -19.82 -11.31 12.35
CA THR A 220 -20.79 -10.71 11.42
C THR A 220 -21.97 -10.07 12.15
N MET A 221 -22.49 -10.74 13.18
CA MET A 221 -23.60 -10.18 13.98
C MET A 221 -23.19 -8.89 14.67
N HIS A 222 -22.01 -8.82 15.28
CA HIS A 222 -21.52 -7.64 15.96
C HIS A 222 -21.33 -6.47 15.01
N THR A 223 -20.84 -6.72 13.81
CA THR A 223 -20.62 -5.70 12.79
C THR A 223 -21.92 -5.18 12.16
N ILE A 224 -22.85 -6.07 11.84
CA ILE A 224 -24.06 -5.72 11.07
C ILE A 224 -25.19 -5.18 11.97
N LYS A 225 -25.29 -5.64 13.21
CA LYS A 225 -26.37 -5.26 14.14
C LYS A 225 -26.53 -3.74 14.31
N PRO A 226 -25.46 -2.94 14.54
CA PRO A 226 -25.59 -1.48 14.64
C PRO A 226 -26.15 -0.88 13.36
N SER A 227 -25.65 -1.30 12.19
CA SER A 227 -26.10 -0.80 10.90
C SER A 227 -27.59 -1.08 10.64
N LEU A 228 -28.06 -2.30 10.93
CA LEU A 228 -29.48 -2.65 10.81
C LEU A 228 -30.37 -1.87 11.79
N GLN A 229 -29.82 -1.47 12.93
CA GLN A 229 -30.56 -0.73 13.93
C GLN A 229 -30.67 0.78 13.64
N LEU A 230 -29.67 1.35 13.01
CA LEU A 230 -29.50 2.79 12.87
C LEU A 230 -29.66 3.28 11.42
N ILE A 231 -29.09 2.55 10.46
CA ILE A 231 -29.14 2.94 9.05
C ILE A 231 -30.34 2.28 8.40
N LYS A 232 -31.34 3.09 8.06
CA LYS A 232 -32.52 2.62 7.35
C LYS A 232 -32.24 2.63 5.85
N THR A 233 -32.49 1.53 5.18
CA THR A 233 -32.57 1.50 3.72
C THR A 233 -33.82 2.24 3.27
N LYS A 234 -33.75 2.90 2.11
CA LYS A 234 -34.96 3.42 1.47
C LYS A 234 -35.91 2.25 1.18
N PRO A 235 -37.22 2.40 1.38
CA PRO A 235 -38.18 1.37 1.01
C PRO A 235 -38.17 1.05 -0.47
#